data_7982174b1047e790d6a46185e96288a5
#
_entry.id   7982174b1047e790d6a46185e96288a5
#
_cell.length_a   1.000
_cell.length_b   1.000
_cell.length_c   1.000
_cell.angle_alpha   90.00
_cell.angle_beta   90.00
_cell.angle_gamma   90.00
#
_symmetry.space_group_name_H-M   'P 1'
#
loop_
_entity.id
_entity.type
_entity.pdbx_description
1 polymer ?
#
loop_
_entity_poly.entity_id
_entity_poly.type
_entity_poly.pdbx_seq_one_letter_code
_entity_poly.pdbx_strand_id
1 'polypeptide(L)'
;MYNLETILRHRFRFYRLLENRLVGSDCEIECDINVLKFESMEEVHFRFSAIKFWLDEFVDGCLAFHPSEHMDTDWVDLLSNNPMMCPEEPLDHIIASLLHTKFNTIGGDVIEVARTHFLCDTSRGFSNAVSGTVCEWLPEMKAWMGENAMHEQPWWYRADVSTIDLIKMPDDTDEQIVDFGGSLIDMIRA
;
A
#
# COMPACT_ATOMS: atom_id res chain seq x y z
N MET A 1 -32.53 -9.32 0.19
CA MET A 1 -31.13 -9.56 -0.13
C MET A 1 -30.38 -9.24 1.15
N TYR A 2 -29.69 -10.18 1.77
CA TYR A 2 -28.94 -9.92 3.00
C TYR A 2 -27.57 -9.39 2.58
N ASN A 3 -27.21 -8.19 3.07
CA ASN A 3 -25.85 -7.68 2.95
C ASN A 3 -25.14 -8.02 4.25
N LEU A 4 -23.99 -8.66 4.17
CA LEU A 4 -23.10 -8.84 5.31
C LEU A 4 -22.10 -7.68 5.29
N GLU A 5 -22.21 -6.82 6.29
CA GLU A 5 -21.25 -5.75 6.55
C GLU A 5 -20.31 -6.21 7.65
N THR A 6 -19.03 -6.03 7.45
CA THR A 6 -17.99 -6.40 8.41
C THR A 6 -17.05 -5.23 8.59
N ILE A 7 -16.58 -5.01 9.80
CA ILE A 7 -15.60 -3.98 10.12
C ILE A 7 -14.26 -4.64 10.39
N LEU A 8 -13.25 -4.29 9.59
CA LEU A 8 -11.85 -4.61 9.87
C LEU A 8 -11.24 -3.47 10.67
N ARG A 9 -10.64 -3.80 11.82
CA ARG A 9 -9.79 -2.88 12.59
C ARG A 9 -8.41 -3.46 12.73
N HIS A 10 -7.40 -2.65 12.44
CA HIS A 10 -6.03 -3.08 12.52
C HIS A 10 -5.12 -1.94 12.98
N ARG A 11 -4.10 -2.26 13.80
CA ARG A 11 -3.10 -1.31 14.28
C ARG A 11 -1.75 -1.76 13.78
N PHE A 12 -0.98 -0.79 13.31
CA PHE A 12 0.36 -1.02 12.81
C PHE A 12 1.22 0.22 13.04
N ARG A 13 2.52 0.02 12.96
CA ARG A 13 3.48 1.10 13.00
C ARG A 13 4.20 1.16 11.68
N PHE A 14 4.40 2.36 11.14
CA PHE A 14 5.23 2.52 9.96
C PHE A 14 6.05 3.80 10.04
N TYR A 15 7.02 3.91 9.14
CA TYR A 15 7.90 5.06 9.03
C TYR A 15 7.59 5.80 7.74
N ARG A 16 7.74 7.12 7.77
CA ARG A 16 7.53 7.99 6.62
C ARG A 16 8.74 8.86 6.40
N LEU A 17 9.14 9.02 5.16
CA LEU A 17 10.11 10.02 4.77
C LEU A 17 9.35 11.27 4.34
N LEU A 18 9.42 12.33 5.15
CA LEU A 18 8.75 13.60 4.94
C LEU A 18 9.80 14.71 4.97
N GLU A 19 9.92 15.47 3.89
CA GLU A 19 10.92 16.57 3.82
C GLU A 19 12.33 16.11 4.26
N ASN A 20 12.80 14.96 3.79
CA ASN A 20 14.07 14.33 4.18
C ASN A 20 14.18 14.03 5.70
N ARG A 21 13.07 13.83 6.38
CA ARG A 21 13.03 13.45 7.79
C ARG A 21 12.27 12.13 7.96
N LEU A 22 12.86 11.26 8.74
CA LEU A 22 12.22 10.01 9.13
C LEU A 22 11.25 10.27 10.28
N VAL A 23 9.98 9.94 10.07
CA VAL A 23 8.90 10.08 11.05
C VAL A 23 8.28 8.71 11.29
N GLY A 24 8.45 8.16 12.49
CA GLY A 24 7.71 6.96 12.92
C GLY A 24 6.30 7.33 13.38
N SER A 25 5.33 6.50 13.06
CA SER A 25 3.91 6.75 13.33
C SER A 25 3.21 5.48 13.79
N ASP A 26 2.45 5.57 14.89
CA ASP A 26 1.53 4.53 15.32
C ASP A 26 0.15 4.82 14.70
N CYS A 27 -0.36 3.86 13.95
CA CYS A 27 -1.54 4.05 13.13
C CYS A 27 -2.63 3.03 13.43
N GLU A 28 -3.86 3.45 13.22
CA GLU A 28 -5.04 2.60 13.26
C GLU A 28 -5.83 2.78 11.96
N ILE A 29 -6.26 1.65 11.39
CA ILE A 29 -7.14 1.62 10.23
C ILE A 29 -8.45 0.94 10.60
N GLU A 30 -9.56 1.52 10.15
CA GLU A 30 -10.89 0.92 10.24
C GLU A 30 -11.50 0.90 8.83
N CYS A 31 -11.93 -0.28 8.38
CA CYS A 31 -12.53 -0.47 7.07
C CYS A 31 -13.94 -1.04 7.19
N ASP A 32 -14.91 -0.39 6.55
CA ASP A 32 -16.24 -0.93 6.32
C ASP A 32 -16.20 -1.82 5.07
N ILE A 33 -16.51 -3.10 5.24
CA ILE A 33 -16.39 -4.10 4.18
C ILE A 33 -17.74 -4.74 3.89
N ASN A 34 -18.14 -4.72 2.62
CA ASN A 34 -19.30 -5.42 2.09
C ASN A 34 -18.87 -6.77 1.50
N VAL A 35 -19.55 -7.84 1.85
CA VAL A 35 -19.39 -9.14 1.20
C VAL A 35 -20.29 -9.17 -0.03
N LEU A 36 -19.69 -9.34 -1.23
CA LEU A 36 -20.40 -9.34 -2.51
C LEU A 36 -20.83 -10.75 -2.93
N LYS A 37 -20.01 -11.77 -2.62
CA LYS A 37 -20.25 -13.17 -2.97
C LYS A 37 -20.39 -14.03 -1.72
N PHE A 38 -21.61 -14.39 -1.37
CA PHE A 38 -21.90 -15.25 -0.20
C PHE A 38 -21.80 -16.74 -0.50
N GLU A 39 -21.69 -17.13 -1.77
CA GLU A 39 -21.74 -18.52 -2.21
C GLU A 39 -20.48 -19.30 -1.82
N SER A 40 -19.38 -18.60 -1.57
CA SER A 40 -18.12 -19.19 -1.14
C SER A 40 -17.56 -18.45 0.08
N MET A 41 -18.00 -18.84 1.28
CA MET A 41 -17.44 -18.30 2.52
C MET A 41 -15.96 -18.62 2.69
N GLU A 42 -15.46 -19.68 2.09
CA GLU A 42 -14.04 -20.02 2.08
C GLU A 42 -13.23 -18.95 1.33
N GLU A 43 -13.72 -18.51 0.18
CA GLU A 43 -13.08 -17.44 -0.59
C GLU A 43 -13.14 -16.09 0.13
N VAL A 44 -14.27 -15.78 0.79
CA VAL A 44 -14.42 -14.59 1.63
C VAL A 44 -13.36 -14.60 2.75
N HIS A 45 -13.24 -15.71 3.47
CA HIS A 45 -12.22 -15.86 4.53
C HIS A 45 -10.80 -15.75 3.97
N PHE A 46 -10.55 -16.30 2.80
CA PHE A 46 -9.25 -16.16 2.13
C PHE A 46 -8.91 -14.69 1.85
N ARG A 47 -9.87 -13.89 1.31
CA ARG A 47 -9.65 -12.46 1.05
C ARG A 47 -9.38 -11.66 2.32
N PHE A 48 -10.14 -11.91 3.39
CA PHE A 48 -9.86 -11.29 4.69
C PHE A 48 -8.48 -11.66 5.23
N SER A 49 -8.12 -12.93 5.13
CA SER A 49 -6.79 -13.40 5.55
C SER A 49 -5.68 -12.80 4.72
N ALA A 50 -5.88 -12.62 3.41
CA ALA A 50 -4.90 -12.00 2.52
C ALA A 50 -4.69 -10.51 2.85
N ILE A 51 -5.77 -9.75 3.12
CA ILE A 51 -5.65 -8.35 3.56
C ILE A 51 -4.89 -8.27 4.89
N LYS A 52 -5.28 -9.12 5.86
CA LYS A 52 -4.62 -9.13 7.17
C LYS A 52 -3.15 -9.50 7.06
N PHE A 53 -2.82 -10.55 6.31
CA PHE A 53 -1.45 -10.97 6.05
C PHE A 53 -0.62 -9.83 5.42
N TRP A 54 -1.20 -9.14 4.42
CA TRP A 54 -0.51 -8.04 3.77
C TRP A 54 -0.25 -6.88 4.74
N LEU A 55 -1.19 -6.57 5.63
CA LEU A 55 -1.01 -5.56 6.68
C LEU A 55 0.07 -5.98 7.68
N ASP A 56 0.04 -7.22 8.17
CA ASP A 56 0.97 -7.73 9.17
C ASP A 56 2.41 -7.85 8.65
N GLU A 57 2.59 -8.28 7.38
CA GLU A 57 3.90 -8.64 6.85
C GLU A 57 4.54 -7.55 5.96
N PHE A 58 3.73 -6.67 5.35
CA PHE A 58 4.22 -5.70 4.37
C PHE A 58 3.97 -4.23 4.75
N VAL A 59 2.96 -3.95 5.56
CA VAL A 59 2.66 -2.58 6.00
C VAL A 59 3.23 -2.28 7.37
N ASP A 60 3.12 -3.23 8.32
CA ASP A 60 3.70 -3.05 9.64
C ASP A 60 5.23 -2.98 9.56
N GLY A 61 5.79 -1.90 10.07
CA GLY A 61 7.23 -1.63 10.01
C GLY A 61 7.73 -1.09 8.65
N CYS A 62 6.88 -0.85 7.65
CA CYS A 62 7.32 -0.36 6.36
C CYS A 62 7.83 1.09 6.39
N LEU A 63 8.64 1.44 5.38
CA LEU A 63 9.08 2.81 5.09
C LEU A 63 8.31 3.35 3.87
N ALA A 64 7.39 4.28 4.10
CA ALA A 64 6.69 4.99 3.04
C ALA A 64 7.48 6.21 2.57
N PHE A 65 7.66 6.35 1.25
CA PHE A 65 8.44 7.42 0.66
C PHE A 65 7.96 7.78 -0.75
N HIS A 66 8.23 9.00 -1.20
CA HIS A 66 8.10 9.40 -2.59
C HIS A 66 9.44 9.20 -3.32
N PRO A 67 9.47 8.70 -4.57
CA PRO A 67 10.73 8.39 -5.29
C PRO A 67 11.69 9.57 -5.50
N SER A 68 11.17 10.82 -5.47
CA SER A 68 12.03 12.01 -5.57
C SER A 68 12.77 12.36 -4.28
N GLU A 69 12.39 11.76 -3.14
CA GLU A 69 13.08 11.99 -1.88
C GLU A 69 14.46 11.34 -1.92
N HIS A 70 15.45 12.10 -1.47
CA HIS A 70 16.80 11.58 -1.35
C HIS A 70 16.89 10.66 -0.13
N MET A 71 16.90 9.35 -0.38
CA MET A 71 17.09 8.38 0.69
C MET A 71 18.57 8.23 1.01
N ASP A 72 18.93 8.50 2.25
CA ASP A 72 20.22 8.07 2.76
C ASP A 72 20.23 6.53 2.81
N THR A 73 21.22 5.90 2.20
CA THR A 73 21.37 4.43 2.13
C THR A 73 21.36 3.79 3.52
N ASP A 74 21.84 4.50 4.55
CA ASP A 74 21.85 4.00 5.93
C ASP A 74 20.43 3.81 6.50
N TRP A 75 19.42 4.57 6.03
CA TRP A 75 18.04 4.39 6.46
C TRP A 75 17.35 3.20 5.80
N VAL A 76 17.69 2.94 4.55
CA VAL A 76 17.22 1.75 3.83
C VAL A 76 17.67 0.49 4.55
N ASP A 77 18.94 0.41 4.96
CA ASP A 77 19.49 -0.73 5.67
C ASP A 77 18.92 -0.91 7.09
N LEU A 78 18.54 0.19 7.76
CA LEU A 78 18.00 0.17 9.13
C LEU A 78 16.51 -0.20 9.20
N LEU A 79 15.73 0.13 8.15
CA LEU A 79 14.26 0.04 8.16
C LEU A 79 13.73 -0.91 7.08
N SER A 80 14.61 -1.57 6.36
CA SER A 80 14.44 -1.99 5.00
C SER A 80 13.81 -3.35 4.77
N ASN A 81 12.94 -3.81 5.65
CA ASN A 81 12.30 -5.05 5.21
C ASN A 81 11.20 -4.79 4.17
N ASN A 82 10.51 -3.65 4.22
CA ASN A 82 9.40 -3.38 3.31
C ASN A 82 9.29 -1.89 2.94
N PRO A 83 9.88 -1.44 1.83
CA PRO A 83 9.64 -0.09 1.32
C PRO A 83 8.24 0.03 0.71
N MET A 84 7.55 1.17 0.94
CA MET A 84 6.29 1.51 0.30
C MET A 84 6.46 2.76 -0.54
N MET A 85 6.41 2.61 -1.85
CA MET A 85 6.54 3.73 -2.78
C MET A 85 5.22 4.46 -2.93
N CYS A 86 5.21 5.75 -2.64
CA CYS A 86 4.04 6.62 -2.71
C CYS A 86 4.11 7.53 -3.94
N PRO A 87 2.97 7.79 -4.62
CA PRO A 87 2.94 8.66 -5.79
C PRO A 87 3.14 10.14 -5.48
N GLU A 88 2.97 10.51 -4.23
CA GLU A 88 3.22 11.83 -3.66
C GLU A 88 3.85 11.68 -2.27
N GLU A 89 4.15 12.79 -1.62
CA GLU A 89 4.61 12.77 -0.23
C GLU A 89 3.67 11.91 0.63
N PRO A 90 4.19 10.99 1.47
CA PRO A 90 3.39 10.00 2.20
C PRO A 90 2.59 10.63 3.36
N LEU A 91 1.72 11.58 3.03
CA LEU A 91 0.75 12.19 3.94
C LEU A 91 -0.40 11.22 4.24
N ASP A 92 -1.11 11.46 5.33
CA ASP A 92 -2.16 10.55 5.82
C ASP A 92 -3.23 10.21 4.78
N HIS A 93 -3.67 11.19 3.97
CA HIS A 93 -4.67 10.97 2.93
C HIS A 93 -4.14 10.14 1.75
N ILE A 94 -2.84 10.28 1.41
CA ILE A 94 -2.20 9.45 0.38
C ILE A 94 -2.10 8.00 0.88
N ILE A 95 -1.63 7.78 2.11
CA ILE A 95 -1.56 6.45 2.72
C ILE A 95 -2.96 5.81 2.79
N ALA A 96 -3.97 6.55 3.28
CA ALA A 96 -5.34 6.07 3.33
C ALA A 96 -5.85 5.63 1.94
N SER A 97 -5.53 6.40 0.91
CA SER A 97 -5.92 6.14 -0.48
C SER A 97 -5.24 4.89 -1.05
N LEU A 98 -3.95 4.73 -0.79
CA LEU A 98 -3.18 3.56 -1.21
C LEU A 98 -3.72 2.28 -0.55
N LEU A 99 -3.93 2.31 0.78
CA LEU A 99 -4.47 1.18 1.53
C LEU A 99 -5.88 0.82 1.05
N HIS A 100 -6.78 1.81 0.90
CA HIS A 100 -8.13 1.60 0.40
C HIS A 100 -8.15 0.92 -0.97
N THR A 101 -7.36 1.43 -1.91
CA THR A 101 -7.27 0.90 -3.26
C THR A 101 -6.70 -0.52 -3.27
N LYS A 102 -5.63 -0.75 -2.51
CA LYS A 102 -5.00 -2.07 -2.39
C LYS A 102 -5.95 -3.11 -1.80
N PHE A 103 -6.71 -2.77 -0.76
CA PHE A 103 -7.68 -3.69 -0.17
C PHE A 103 -8.77 -4.07 -1.15
N ASN A 104 -9.31 -3.12 -1.92
CA ASN A 104 -10.27 -3.42 -2.98
C ASN A 104 -9.65 -4.30 -4.08
N THR A 105 -8.38 -4.10 -4.40
CA THR A 105 -7.66 -4.93 -5.36
C THR A 105 -7.48 -6.36 -4.85
N ILE A 106 -7.09 -6.54 -3.58
CA ILE A 106 -7.01 -7.87 -2.94
C ILE A 106 -8.40 -8.49 -2.81
N GLY A 107 -9.41 -7.69 -2.47
CA GLY A 107 -10.80 -8.13 -2.34
C GLY A 107 -11.41 -8.65 -3.62
N GLY A 108 -10.99 -8.09 -4.76
CA GLY A 108 -11.45 -8.49 -6.09
C GLY A 108 -12.96 -8.30 -6.24
N ASP A 109 -13.65 -9.34 -6.72
CA ASP A 109 -15.11 -9.36 -6.89
C ASP A 109 -15.85 -10.09 -5.76
N VAL A 110 -15.13 -10.40 -4.66
CA VAL A 110 -15.66 -11.17 -3.52
C VAL A 110 -16.06 -10.25 -2.36
N ILE A 111 -15.23 -9.27 -2.06
CA ILE A 111 -15.47 -8.26 -1.02
C ILE A 111 -15.17 -6.87 -1.56
N GLU A 112 -15.92 -5.89 -1.10
CA GLU A 112 -15.71 -4.48 -1.39
C GLU A 112 -15.39 -3.74 -0.09
N VAL A 113 -14.29 -3.00 -0.07
CA VAL A 113 -14.01 -2.06 1.00
C VAL A 113 -14.71 -0.76 0.64
N ALA A 114 -15.90 -0.54 1.24
CA ALA A 114 -16.74 0.62 0.95
C ALA A 114 -16.12 1.91 1.49
N ARG A 115 -15.44 1.81 2.63
CA ARG A 115 -14.82 2.95 3.29
C ARG A 115 -13.60 2.53 4.10
N THR A 116 -12.58 3.36 4.09
CA THR A 116 -11.36 3.22 4.89
C THR A 116 -11.14 4.48 5.71
N HIS A 117 -11.08 4.33 7.03
CA HIS A 117 -10.63 5.36 7.94
C HIS A 117 -9.19 5.09 8.35
N PHE A 118 -8.37 6.11 8.25
CA PHE A 118 -6.97 6.07 8.66
C PHE A 118 -6.72 7.12 9.74
N LEU A 119 -6.23 6.69 10.88
CA LEU A 119 -5.87 7.52 12.02
C LEU A 119 -4.39 7.29 12.34
N CYS A 120 -3.67 8.36 12.54
CA CYS A 120 -2.27 8.34 12.91
C CYS A 120 -2.04 9.21 14.14
N ASP A 121 -1.12 8.84 15.03
CA ASP A 121 -0.77 9.60 16.22
C ASP A 121 -0.22 11.00 15.88
N THR A 122 0.43 11.14 14.71
CA THR A 122 0.93 12.43 14.21
C THR A 122 -0.16 13.33 13.61
N SER A 123 -1.37 12.81 13.36
CA SER A 123 -2.51 13.52 12.74
C SER A 123 -3.20 14.50 13.70
N ARG A 124 -2.74 14.62 14.95
CA ARG A 124 -3.30 15.52 15.99
C ARG A 124 -4.81 15.32 16.22
N GLY A 125 -5.28 14.06 16.12
CA GLY A 125 -6.68 13.71 16.34
C GLY A 125 -7.58 13.83 15.11
N PHE A 126 -7.05 14.17 13.94
CA PHE A 126 -7.78 14.09 12.68
C PHE A 126 -7.67 12.67 12.10
N SER A 127 -8.76 12.19 11.49
CA SER A 127 -8.76 10.96 10.70
C SER A 127 -9.04 11.28 9.24
N ASN A 128 -8.41 10.54 8.35
CA ASN A 128 -8.67 10.61 6.93
C ASN A 128 -9.60 9.47 6.54
N ALA A 129 -10.65 9.78 5.81
CA ALA A 129 -11.60 8.80 5.32
C ALA A 129 -11.64 8.80 3.80
N VAL A 130 -11.47 7.62 3.22
CA VAL A 130 -11.55 7.38 1.78
C VAL A 130 -12.70 6.45 1.51
N SER A 131 -13.48 6.72 0.48
CA SER A 131 -14.63 5.90 0.05
C SER A 131 -14.80 5.94 -1.46
N GLY A 132 -15.44 4.91 -2.00
CA GLY A 132 -15.71 4.78 -3.43
C GLY A 132 -14.63 3.98 -4.16
N THR A 133 -14.88 3.71 -5.45
CA THR A 133 -14.04 2.83 -6.27
C THR A 133 -12.89 3.55 -6.97
N VAL A 134 -12.94 4.87 -7.06
CA VAL A 134 -11.91 5.70 -7.69
C VAL A 134 -11.37 6.67 -6.67
N CYS A 135 -10.08 6.61 -6.43
CA CYS A 135 -9.42 7.53 -5.52
C CYS A 135 -8.83 8.71 -6.31
N GLU A 136 -9.41 9.90 -6.12
CA GLU A 136 -8.98 11.13 -6.79
C GLU A 136 -7.57 11.60 -6.39
N TRP A 137 -7.04 11.08 -5.28
CA TRP A 137 -5.71 11.40 -4.76
C TRP A 137 -4.59 10.56 -5.37
N LEU A 138 -4.92 9.52 -6.13
CA LEU A 138 -3.94 8.70 -6.81
C LEU A 138 -3.82 9.13 -8.27
N PRO A 139 -2.61 9.21 -8.82
CA PRO A 139 -2.40 9.60 -10.21
C PRO A 139 -2.99 8.57 -11.18
N GLU A 140 -3.29 9.03 -12.38
CA GLU A 140 -3.61 8.10 -13.46
C GLU A 140 -2.44 7.12 -13.68
N MET A 141 -2.75 5.85 -13.96
CA MET A 141 -1.75 4.78 -14.12
C MET A 141 -0.62 5.15 -15.09
N LYS A 142 -0.97 5.76 -16.24
CA LYS A 142 0.02 6.17 -17.25
C LYS A 142 0.94 7.29 -16.77
N ALA A 143 0.42 8.21 -15.96
CA ALA A 143 1.20 9.31 -15.40
C ALA A 143 2.23 8.79 -14.39
N TRP A 144 1.87 7.78 -13.61
CA TRP A 144 2.76 7.18 -12.62
C TRP A 144 3.78 6.22 -13.25
N MET A 145 3.31 5.27 -14.07
CA MET A 145 4.15 4.18 -14.58
C MET A 145 5.15 4.63 -15.67
N GLY A 146 4.82 5.68 -16.42
CA GLY A 146 5.64 6.11 -17.56
C GLY A 146 5.68 5.08 -18.70
N GLU A 147 6.54 5.33 -19.70
CA GLU A 147 6.65 4.47 -20.89
C GLU A 147 7.52 3.21 -20.67
N ASN A 148 8.37 3.20 -19.63
CA ASN A 148 9.36 2.15 -19.38
C ASN A 148 9.03 1.30 -18.12
N ALA A 149 7.78 1.27 -17.70
CA ALA A 149 7.37 0.50 -16.55
C ALA A 149 7.52 -1.00 -16.78
N MET A 150 7.97 -1.73 -15.76
CA MET A 150 8.07 -3.19 -15.80
C MET A 150 6.72 -3.88 -15.60
N HIS A 151 5.74 -3.18 -15.07
CA HIS A 151 4.40 -3.67 -14.82
C HIS A 151 3.39 -2.82 -15.59
N GLU A 152 2.25 -3.41 -15.94
CA GLU A 152 1.15 -2.69 -16.61
C GLU A 152 0.37 -1.78 -15.67
N GLN A 153 0.43 -2.06 -14.35
CA GLN A 153 -0.33 -1.36 -13.33
C GLN A 153 0.55 -1.03 -12.12
N PRO A 154 0.31 0.11 -11.45
CA PRO A 154 0.92 0.43 -10.17
C PRO A 154 0.65 -0.64 -9.11
N TRP A 155 1.54 -0.75 -8.12
CA TRP A 155 1.47 -1.78 -7.09
C TRP A 155 0.12 -1.79 -6.33
N TRP A 156 -0.52 -0.65 -6.14
CA TRP A 156 -1.82 -0.56 -5.46
C TRP A 156 -3.00 -1.12 -6.26
N TYR A 157 -2.84 -1.31 -7.57
CA TYR A 157 -3.79 -2.01 -8.44
C TYR A 157 -3.40 -3.46 -8.75
N ARG A 158 -2.33 -3.98 -8.16
CA ARG A 158 -1.93 -5.38 -8.29
C ARG A 158 -2.37 -6.19 -7.06
N ALA A 159 -2.91 -7.37 -7.26
CA ALA A 159 -3.36 -8.25 -6.18
C ALA A 159 -2.21 -9.02 -5.49
N ASP A 160 -0.96 -8.83 -5.94
CA ASP A 160 0.24 -9.37 -5.30
C ASP A 160 0.58 -8.64 -3.99
N VAL A 161 1.66 -9.02 -3.34
CA VAL A 161 2.12 -8.42 -2.07
C VAL A 161 2.94 -7.14 -2.26
N SER A 162 3.20 -6.72 -3.49
CA SER A 162 4.08 -5.58 -3.80
C SER A 162 3.60 -4.27 -3.18
N THR A 163 4.58 -3.46 -2.79
CA THR A 163 4.42 -2.10 -2.26
C THR A 163 5.30 -1.10 -3.01
N ILE A 164 5.95 -1.54 -4.10
CA ILE A 164 6.85 -0.74 -4.93
C ILE A 164 6.59 -0.99 -6.41
N ASP A 165 6.99 -0.02 -7.23
CA ASP A 165 7.05 -0.12 -8.69
C ASP A 165 8.49 0.11 -9.15
N LEU A 166 8.97 -0.78 -10.01
CA LEU A 166 10.26 -0.60 -10.68
C LEU A 166 10.05 0.32 -11.88
N ILE A 167 10.44 1.57 -11.74
CA ILE A 167 10.41 2.58 -12.79
C ILE A 167 11.84 2.74 -13.28
N LYS A 168 12.10 2.44 -14.57
CA LYS A 168 13.40 2.74 -15.17
C LYS A 168 13.54 4.25 -15.31
N MET A 169 14.49 4.83 -14.58
CA MET A 169 14.84 6.23 -14.78
C MET A 169 15.47 6.44 -16.16
N PRO A 170 15.14 7.53 -16.88
CA PRO A 170 15.55 7.72 -18.28
C PRO A 170 17.07 7.84 -18.53
N ASP A 171 17.87 8.03 -17.50
CA ASP A 171 19.33 8.26 -17.59
C ASP A 171 20.20 7.14 -16.99
N ASP A 172 19.63 5.99 -16.64
CA ASP A 172 20.43 4.88 -16.12
C ASP A 172 21.17 4.15 -17.25
N THR A 173 22.35 4.65 -17.55
CA THR A 173 23.42 3.84 -18.13
C THR A 173 23.77 2.75 -17.11
N ASP A 174 23.21 1.55 -17.31
CA ASP A 174 23.60 0.20 -16.92
C ASP A 174 24.17 -0.11 -15.50
N GLU A 175 24.36 0.83 -14.57
CA GLU A 175 25.12 0.56 -13.34
C GLU A 175 24.42 0.81 -11.99
N GLN A 176 23.18 1.31 -11.95
CA GLN A 176 22.45 1.43 -10.69
C GLN A 176 20.98 0.99 -10.80
N ILE A 177 20.78 -0.29 -11.02
CA ILE A 177 19.54 -0.92 -10.57
C ILE A 177 19.70 -1.02 -9.05
N VAL A 178 19.13 -0.09 -8.31
CA VAL A 178 18.90 -0.31 -6.88
C VAL A 178 17.86 -1.40 -6.81
N ASP A 179 18.33 -2.63 -6.71
CA ASP A 179 17.50 -3.82 -6.59
C ASP A 179 16.90 -3.89 -5.18
N PHE A 180 15.85 -3.11 -4.94
CA PHE A 180 15.03 -3.25 -3.73
C PHE A 180 14.24 -4.56 -3.70
N GLY A 181 14.28 -5.35 -4.79
CA GLY A 181 13.48 -6.57 -4.98
C GLY A 181 14.20 -7.88 -4.70
N GLY A 182 15.52 -7.87 -4.43
CA GLY A 182 16.28 -9.12 -4.27
C GLY A 182 15.72 -10.05 -3.21
N SER A 183 15.24 -9.53 -2.08
CA SER A 183 14.66 -10.35 -1.01
C SER A 183 13.20 -10.74 -1.29
N LEU A 184 12.42 -9.90 -1.97
CA LEU A 184 11.01 -10.15 -2.29
C LEU A 184 10.84 -11.20 -3.39
N ILE A 185 11.69 -11.14 -4.42
CA ILE A 185 11.68 -12.11 -5.54
C ILE A 185 12.12 -13.49 -5.06
N ASP A 186 13.08 -13.56 -4.15
CA ASP A 186 13.56 -14.83 -3.59
C ASP A 186 12.51 -15.46 -2.65
N MET A 187 11.72 -14.69 -1.92
CA MET A 187 10.63 -15.19 -1.07
C MET A 187 9.43 -15.74 -1.88
N ILE A 188 9.19 -15.22 -3.10
CA ILE A 188 8.10 -15.71 -3.97
C ILE A 188 8.52 -17.01 -4.70
N ARG A 189 9.82 -17.30 -4.80
CA ARG A 189 10.34 -18.50 -5.49
C ARG A 189 10.63 -19.69 -4.56
N ALA A 190 10.52 -19.51 -3.26
CA ALA A 190 10.66 -20.57 -2.25
C ALA A 190 9.31 -21.15 -1.82
#